data_633e9712477f045691051a572bc20155
#
_entry.id   633e9712477f045691051a572bc20155
#
_cell.length_a   1.000
_cell.length_b   1.000
_cell.length_c   1.000
_cell.angle_alpha   90.00
_cell.angle_beta   90.00
_cell.angle_gamma   90.00
#
_symmetry.space_group_name_H-M   'P 1'
#
loop_
_entity.id
_entity.type
_entity.pdbx_description
1 polymer ?
#
loop_
_entity_poly.entity_id
_entity_poly.type
_entity_poly.pdbx_seq_one_letter_code
_entity_poly.pdbx_strand_id
1 'polypeptide(L)'
;MTRVIEFKDKVVVITGAGGVLCGYLAKEFAKAGAKVALLDLNQAAAQVFVDEIVAAGGSAKAYKSNVLSKENLEEVRQQVLADFGPVDILINGAGGNNPKATTDNEFHEVGLPADTKTFFDLDEAGINFVFNLNYLGTLLPTQVFAQDMIGRSGANIINISSMNAFTPLTKIPAYSGAKAAISNFTQWLAVHFSKVGIRCNAIAPGFLVTNQNRGLLFDESGQPTARANKILTNTPMGRFGEAEELVGGVFFLADENLASFVNGVVLPIDGGFSAYSGV
;
A
#
# COMPACT_ATOMS: atom_id res chain seq x y z
N MET A 1 20.74 25.11 2.14
CA MET A 1 21.18 23.72 2.38
C MET A 1 20.04 22.80 1.94
N THR A 2 20.29 21.98 0.95
CA THR A 2 19.33 20.95 0.53
C THR A 2 19.33 19.89 1.64
N ARG A 3 18.22 19.76 2.36
CA ARG A 3 18.10 18.74 3.42
C ARG A 3 17.96 17.39 2.76
N VAL A 4 18.86 16.47 3.01
CA VAL A 4 18.74 15.06 2.65
C VAL A 4 17.86 14.38 3.69
N ILE A 5 16.82 13.69 3.28
CA ILE A 5 16.00 12.87 4.17
C ILE A 5 16.75 11.56 4.42
N GLU A 6 17.08 11.29 5.68
CA GLU A 6 17.81 10.10 6.10
C GLU A 6 16.99 9.34 7.16
N PHE A 7 17.02 8.02 7.06
CA PHE A 7 16.43 7.10 8.03
C PHE A 7 17.48 6.22 8.68
N LYS A 8 18.68 6.82 8.92
CA LYS A 8 19.82 6.10 9.47
C LYS A 8 19.43 5.35 10.74
N ASP A 9 19.72 4.05 10.74
CA ASP A 9 19.47 3.11 11.84
C ASP A 9 17.99 2.90 12.21
N LYS A 10 17.04 3.52 11.51
CA LYS A 10 15.62 3.27 11.71
C LYS A 10 15.23 1.87 11.22
N VAL A 11 14.43 1.16 12.02
CA VAL A 11 13.86 -0.14 11.63
C VAL A 11 12.52 0.07 10.94
N VAL A 12 12.46 -0.30 9.66
CA VAL A 12 11.28 -0.16 8.81
C VAL A 12 10.72 -1.53 8.50
N VAL A 13 9.48 -1.79 8.88
CA VAL A 13 8.74 -3.01 8.53
C VAL A 13 7.77 -2.71 7.40
N ILE A 14 7.79 -3.49 6.33
CA ILE A 14 6.92 -3.31 5.17
C ILE A 14 6.20 -4.62 4.86
N THR A 15 4.87 -4.63 4.91
CA THR A 15 4.05 -5.79 4.51
C THR A 15 3.71 -5.75 3.03
N GLY A 16 3.55 -6.91 2.38
CA GLY A 16 3.36 -7.01 0.94
C GLY A 16 4.61 -6.60 0.15
N ALA A 17 5.80 -6.76 0.76
CA ALA A 17 7.06 -6.25 0.24
C ALA A 17 7.65 -7.06 -0.93
N GLY A 18 7.06 -8.20 -1.27
CA GLY A 18 7.33 -8.90 -2.53
C GLY A 18 6.64 -8.26 -3.75
N GLY A 19 5.71 -7.33 -3.53
CA GLY A 19 5.06 -6.55 -4.57
C GLY A 19 5.93 -5.37 -5.04
N VAL A 20 5.70 -4.94 -6.31
CA VAL A 20 6.53 -3.92 -6.97
C VAL A 20 6.61 -2.60 -6.18
N LEU A 21 5.48 -2.08 -5.70
CA LEU A 21 5.44 -0.78 -5.00
C LEU A 21 6.17 -0.84 -3.65
N CYS A 22 5.84 -1.84 -2.83
CA CYS A 22 6.43 -1.99 -1.51
C CYS A 22 7.90 -2.44 -1.56
N GLY A 23 8.26 -3.29 -2.53
CA GLY A 23 9.66 -3.65 -2.78
C GLY A 23 10.49 -2.45 -3.22
N TYR A 24 9.94 -1.56 -4.06
CA TYR A 24 10.62 -0.32 -4.42
C TYR A 24 10.78 0.62 -3.21
N LEU A 25 9.74 0.82 -2.41
CA LEU A 25 9.84 1.59 -1.17
C LEU A 25 10.91 1.02 -0.23
N ALA A 26 11.00 -0.32 -0.11
CA ALA A 26 12.04 -0.98 0.70
C ALA A 26 13.44 -0.61 0.24
N LYS A 27 13.69 -0.58 -1.08
CA LYS A 27 14.99 -0.18 -1.65
C LYS A 27 15.33 1.27 -1.32
N GLU A 28 14.37 2.17 -1.43
CA GLU A 28 14.59 3.59 -1.17
C GLU A 28 14.82 3.86 0.33
N PHE A 29 14.10 3.21 1.24
CA PHE A 29 14.38 3.28 2.68
C PHE A 29 15.78 2.75 3.03
N ALA A 30 16.19 1.63 2.41
CA ALA A 30 17.53 1.08 2.63
C ALA A 30 18.64 2.03 2.11
N LYS A 31 18.44 2.66 0.94
CA LYS A 31 19.36 3.71 0.43
C LYS A 31 19.44 4.91 1.37
N ALA A 32 18.34 5.24 2.06
CA ALA A 32 18.31 6.31 3.06
C ALA A 32 18.86 5.88 4.43
N GLY A 33 19.45 4.68 4.53
CA GLY A 33 20.16 4.18 5.73
C GLY A 33 19.31 3.39 6.71
N ALA A 34 18.07 3.04 6.37
CA ALA A 34 17.21 2.21 7.20
C ALA A 34 17.62 0.73 7.17
N LYS A 35 17.26 0.02 8.25
CA LYS A 35 17.22 -1.45 8.31
C LYS A 35 15.81 -1.89 7.94
N VAL A 36 15.65 -2.64 6.86
CA VAL A 36 14.33 -2.91 6.29
C VAL A 36 13.95 -4.38 6.44
N ALA A 37 12.84 -4.64 7.12
CA ALA A 37 12.20 -5.94 7.21
C ALA A 37 11.10 -6.06 6.14
N LEU A 38 11.33 -6.92 5.16
CA LEU A 38 10.41 -7.17 4.04
C LEU A 38 9.52 -8.37 4.38
N LEU A 39 8.25 -8.13 4.66
CA LEU A 39 7.28 -9.14 5.03
C LEU A 39 6.38 -9.47 3.83
N ASP A 40 6.35 -10.73 3.42
CA ASP A 40 5.46 -11.20 2.36
C ASP A 40 5.05 -12.67 2.56
N LEU A 41 3.86 -13.03 2.08
CA LEU A 41 3.42 -14.42 2.04
C LEU A 41 4.33 -15.26 1.11
N ASN A 42 4.76 -14.64 0.00
CA ASN A 42 5.77 -15.16 -0.91
C ASN A 42 7.15 -14.59 -0.55
N GLN A 43 7.82 -15.20 0.43
CA GLN A 43 9.14 -14.77 0.87
C GLN A 43 10.16 -14.71 -0.28
N ALA A 44 10.07 -15.60 -1.27
CA ALA A 44 11.00 -15.59 -2.39
C ALA A 44 10.88 -14.32 -3.25
N ALA A 45 9.67 -13.78 -3.41
CA ALA A 45 9.48 -12.51 -4.10
C ALA A 45 10.09 -11.32 -3.31
N ALA A 46 9.96 -11.31 -1.98
CA ALA A 46 10.60 -10.32 -1.13
C ALA A 46 12.13 -10.46 -1.13
N GLN A 47 12.66 -11.69 -1.23
CA GLN A 47 14.09 -11.97 -1.25
C GLN A 47 14.79 -11.31 -2.44
N VAL A 48 14.13 -11.22 -3.60
CA VAL A 48 14.68 -10.53 -4.79
C VAL A 48 15.07 -9.09 -4.45
N PHE A 49 14.19 -8.35 -3.76
CA PHE A 49 14.49 -6.98 -3.33
C PHE A 49 15.56 -6.92 -2.24
N VAL A 50 15.58 -7.89 -1.33
CA VAL A 50 16.65 -8.00 -0.32
C VAL A 50 18.01 -8.16 -1.00
N ASP A 51 18.12 -9.03 -1.98
CA ASP A 51 19.38 -9.28 -2.70
C ASP A 51 19.87 -8.01 -3.40
N GLU A 52 18.96 -7.25 -4.03
CA GLU A 52 19.30 -5.95 -4.64
C GLU A 52 19.75 -4.92 -3.60
N ILE A 53 19.08 -4.84 -2.45
CA ILE A 53 19.41 -3.93 -1.35
C ILE A 53 20.78 -4.26 -0.78
N VAL A 54 21.05 -5.52 -0.50
CA VAL A 54 22.32 -5.99 0.08
C VAL A 54 23.46 -5.78 -0.92
N ALA A 55 23.25 -6.08 -2.20
CA ALA A 55 24.24 -5.83 -3.26
C ALA A 55 24.60 -4.33 -3.38
N ALA A 56 23.65 -3.42 -3.06
CA ALA A 56 23.86 -1.99 -3.01
C ALA A 56 24.47 -1.49 -1.67
N GLY A 57 24.79 -2.39 -0.72
CA GLY A 57 25.37 -2.07 0.58
C GLY A 57 24.34 -1.68 1.66
N GLY A 58 23.05 -1.85 1.39
CA GLY A 58 21.98 -1.62 2.36
C GLY A 58 21.75 -2.78 3.32
N SER A 59 20.85 -2.60 4.29
CA SER A 59 20.50 -3.59 5.31
C SER A 59 19.03 -4.00 5.17
N ALA A 60 18.78 -5.25 4.78
CA ALA A 60 17.43 -5.78 4.62
C ALA A 60 17.38 -7.29 4.88
N LYS A 61 16.19 -7.79 5.26
CA LYS A 61 15.90 -9.22 5.42
C LYS A 61 14.45 -9.52 5.07
N ALA A 62 14.21 -10.65 4.38
CA ALA A 62 12.90 -11.13 4.01
C ALA A 62 12.34 -12.11 5.05
N TYR A 63 11.07 -11.94 5.40
CA TYR A 63 10.35 -12.80 6.33
C TYR A 63 9.08 -13.34 5.66
N LYS A 64 8.86 -14.66 5.77
CA LYS A 64 7.58 -15.25 5.36
C LYS A 64 6.51 -14.83 6.35
N SER A 65 5.56 -14.04 5.90
CA SER A 65 4.54 -13.45 6.76
C SER A 65 3.16 -13.54 6.15
N ASN A 66 2.22 -14.06 6.92
CA ASN A 66 0.79 -14.02 6.59
C ASN A 66 0.12 -12.91 7.41
N VAL A 67 -0.23 -11.80 6.77
CA VAL A 67 -0.88 -10.65 7.43
C VAL A 67 -2.26 -10.96 8.02
N LEU A 68 -2.83 -12.14 7.71
CA LEU A 68 -4.10 -12.63 8.25
C LEU A 68 -3.92 -13.61 9.41
N SER A 69 -2.68 -13.91 9.83
CA SER A 69 -2.38 -14.74 11.01
C SER A 69 -1.65 -13.92 12.06
N LYS A 70 -2.36 -13.58 13.13
CA LYS A 70 -1.76 -12.83 14.23
C LYS A 70 -0.62 -13.60 14.90
N GLU A 71 -0.77 -14.92 15.03
CA GLU A 71 0.26 -15.80 15.58
C GLU A 71 1.55 -15.72 14.75
N ASN A 72 1.46 -15.87 13.43
CA ASN A 72 2.62 -15.76 12.54
C ASN A 72 3.23 -14.33 12.57
N LEU A 73 2.41 -13.29 12.65
CA LEU A 73 2.90 -11.91 12.80
C LEU A 73 3.69 -11.70 14.10
N GLU A 74 3.26 -12.30 15.22
CA GLU A 74 3.99 -12.23 16.50
C GLU A 74 5.33 -12.99 16.41
N GLU A 75 5.38 -14.15 15.76
CA GLU A 75 6.63 -14.87 15.50
C GLU A 75 7.59 -14.02 14.67
N VAL A 76 7.09 -13.41 13.57
CA VAL A 76 7.89 -12.54 12.71
C VAL A 76 8.37 -11.29 13.46
N ARG A 77 7.51 -10.69 14.31
CA ARG A 77 7.91 -9.56 15.15
C ARG A 77 9.10 -9.90 16.04
N GLN A 78 9.10 -11.08 16.68
CA GLN A 78 10.25 -11.50 17.52
C GLN A 78 11.53 -11.68 16.69
N GLN A 79 11.41 -12.20 15.45
CA GLN A 79 12.55 -12.31 14.54
C GLN A 79 13.08 -10.94 14.13
N VAL A 80 12.21 -9.98 13.78
CA VAL A 80 12.59 -8.61 13.42
C VAL A 80 13.28 -7.92 14.61
N LEU A 81 12.72 -8.09 15.82
CA LEU A 81 13.29 -7.53 17.04
C LEU A 81 14.71 -8.06 17.31
N ALA A 82 14.93 -9.36 17.08
CA ALA A 82 16.24 -9.99 17.25
C ALA A 82 17.26 -9.57 16.19
N ASP A 83 16.82 -9.40 14.93
CA ASP A 83 17.70 -9.07 13.81
C ASP A 83 18.05 -7.58 13.72
N PHE A 84 17.08 -6.69 13.98
CA PHE A 84 17.19 -5.26 13.70
C PHE A 84 16.91 -4.36 14.92
N GLY A 85 16.22 -4.86 15.91
CA GLY A 85 15.71 -4.08 17.04
C GLY A 85 14.23 -3.69 16.89
N PRO A 86 13.74 -2.84 17.81
CA PRO A 86 12.34 -2.43 17.82
C PRO A 86 11.97 -1.55 16.62
N VAL A 87 10.74 -1.71 16.14
CA VAL A 87 10.23 -1.03 14.94
C VAL A 87 10.05 0.47 15.16
N ASP A 88 10.52 1.26 14.22
CA ASP A 88 10.31 2.72 14.17
C ASP A 88 9.20 3.10 13.18
N ILE A 89 9.15 2.42 12.02
CA ILE A 89 8.20 2.72 10.94
C ILE A 89 7.55 1.43 10.47
N LEU A 90 6.21 1.42 10.43
CA LEU A 90 5.43 0.34 9.86
C LEU A 90 4.73 0.82 8.59
N ILE A 91 4.94 0.12 7.47
CA ILE A 91 4.22 0.35 6.22
C ILE A 91 3.32 -0.85 5.93
N ASN A 92 2.02 -0.62 6.00
CA ASN A 92 1.02 -1.62 5.69
C ASN A 92 0.68 -1.57 4.19
N GLY A 93 1.35 -2.40 3.40
CA GLY A 93 1.21 -2.43 1.95
C GLY A 93 0.59 -3.72 1.38
N ALA A 94 0.37 -4.73 2.20
CA ALA A 94 -0.33 -5.93 1.76
C ALA A 94 -1.78 -5.61 1.36
N GLY A 95 -2.19 -6.03 0.17
CA GLY A 95 -3.52 -5.75 -0.34
C GLY A 95 -3.69 -6.24 -1.78
N GLY A 96 -4.91 -6.21 -2.27
CA GLY A 96 -5.24 -6.61 -3.62
C GLY A 96 -6.74 -6.78 -3.84
N ASN A 97 -7.11 -6.99 -5.10
CA ASN A 97 -8.48 -7.29 -5.51
C ASN A 97 -8.65 -8.80 -5.79
N ASN A 98 -9.88 -9.23 -6.02
CA ASN A 98 -10.22 -10.60 -6.38
C ASN A 98 -11.18 -10.60 -7.58
N PRO A 99 -10.92 -11.39 -8.63
CA PRO A 99 -11.82 -11.52 -9.78
C PRO A 99 -13.23 -11.96 -9.41
N LYS A 100 -13.41 -12.75 -8.35
CA LYS A 100 -14.73 -13.16 -7.86
C LYS A 100 -15.56 -12.02 -7.26
N ALA A 101 -14.90 -10.92 -6.81
CA ALA A 101 -15.52 -9.70 -6.30
C ALA A 101 -15.54 -8.56 -7.35
N THR A 102 -15.45 -8.90 -8.65
CA THR A 102 -15.35 -7.95 -9.75
C THR A 102 -16.46 -8.23 -10.76
N THR A 103 -17.23 -7.20 -11.18
CA THR A 103 -18.24 -7.33 -12.25
C THR A 103 -17.62 -7.21 -13.62
N ASP A 104 -18.28 -7.78 -14.64
CA ASP A 104 -17.84 -7.62 -16.04
C ASP A 104 -18.29 -6.26 -16.62
N ASN A 105 -19.45 -5.77 -16.17
CA ASN A 105 -20.06 -4.51 -16.61
C ASN A 105 -19.76 -3.34 -15.68
N GLU A 106 -19.73 -2.14 -16.21
CA GLU A 106 -19.58 -0.90 -15.44
C GLU A 106 -20.91 -0.38 -14.93
N PHE A 107 -21.93 -0.47 -15.78
CA PHE A 107 -23.31 -0.08 -15.49
C PHE A 107 -24.19 -1.31 -15.59
N HIS A 108 -25.20 -1.42 -14.73
CA HIS A 108 -26.22 -2.43 -14.88
C HIS A 108 -27.29 -1.91 -15.86
N GLU A 109 -27.54 -2.68 -16.91
CA GLU A 109 -28.48 -2.32 -17.95
C GLU A 109 -29.52 -3.43 -18.13
N VAL A 110 -30.70 -3.07 -18.64
CA VAL A 110 -31.74 -4.06 -19.00
C VAL A 110 -31.29 -4.81 -20.26
N GLY A 111 -31.33 -6.13 -20.22
CA GLY A 111 -31.00 -6.96 -21.39
C GLY A 111 -29.50 -7.28 -21.54
N LEU A 112 -28.74 -7.20 -20.47
CA LEU A 112 -27.36 -7.72 -20.48
C LEU A 112 -27.32 -9.19 -20.90
N PRO A 113 -26.26 -9.64 -21.61
CA PRO A 113 -26.05 -11.05 -21.92
C PRO A 113 -26.12 -11.92 -20.65
N ALA A 114 -26.70 -13.12 -20.77
CA ALA A 114 -26.94 -13.99 -19.61
C ALA A 114 -25.67 -14.50 -18.94
N ASP A 115 -24.54 -14.47 -19.63
CA ASP A 115 -23.21 -14.86 -19.13
C ASP A 115 -22.42 -13.68 -18.52
N THR A 116 -22.97 -12.47 -18.52
CA THR A 116 -22.35 -11.29 -17.91
C THR A 116 -22.37 -11.41 -16.40
N LYS A 117 -21.21 -11.43 -15.75
CA LYS A 117 -21.11 -11.38 -14.29
C LYS A 117 -21.45 -9.98 -13.79
N THR A 118 -22.64 -9.83 -13.22
CA THR A 118 -23.20 -8.59 -12.70
C THR A 118 -22.94 -8.42 -11.20
N PHE A 119 -23.50 -7.36 -10.60
CA PHE A 119 -23.48 -7.17 -9.13
C PHE A 119 -24.11 -8.34 -8.36
N PHE A 120 -25.15 -8.96 -8.92
CA PHE A 120 -25.89 -10.06 -8.28
C PHE A 120 -25.10 -11.38 -8.28
N ASP A 121 -24.02 -11.48 -9.07
CA ASP A 121 -23.18 -12.66 -9.22
C ASP A 121 -21.87 -12.55 -8.47
N LEU A 122 -21.69 -11.47 -7.69
CA LEU A 122 -20.47 -11.29 -6.88
C LEU A 122 -20.43 -12.36 -5.77
N ASP A 123 -19.31 -13.06 -5.70
CA ASP A 123 -19.08 -14.16 -4.76
C ASP A 123 -18.74 -13.65 -3.35
N GLU A 124 -19.48 -14.11 -2.34
CA GLU A 124 -19.26 -13.71 -0.95
C GLU A 124 -17.84 -14.03 -0.46
N ALA A 125 -17.29 -15.19 -0.82
CA ALA A 125 -15.92 -15.56 -0.42
C ALA A 125 -14.89 -14.66 -1.10
N GLY A 126 -15.17 -14.21 -2.35
CA GLY A 126 -14.36 -13.22 -3.03
C GLY A 126 -14.38 -11.86 -2.34
N ILE A 127 -15.56 -11.41 -1.91
CA ILE A 127 -15.74 -10.16 -1.15
C ILE A 127 -15.00 -10.24 0.19
N ASN A 128 -15.21 -11.32 0.95
CA ASN A 128 -14.54 -11.56 2.23
C ASN A 128 -13.02 -11.61 2.07
N PHE A 129 -12.51 -12.25 1.03
CA PHE A 129 -11.08 -12.26 0.72
C PHE A 129 -10.54 -10.83 0.56
N VAL A 130 -11.22 -9.97 -0.22
CA VAL A 130 -10.79 -8.59 -0.46
C VAL A 130 -10.79 -7.77 0.83
N PHE A 131 -11.85 -7.86 1.64
CA PHE A 131 -11.91 -7.14 2.92
C PHE A 131 -10.88 -7.66 3.91
N ASN A 132 -10.72 -8.97 4.03
CA ASN A 132 -9.74 -9.55 4.92
C ASN A 132 -8.32 -9.14 4.51
N LEU A 133 -7.95 -9.33 3.24
CA LEU A 133 -6.59 -9.01 2.80
C LEU A 133 -6.26 -7.52 2.97
N ASN A 134 -7.18 -6.62 2.62
CA ASN A 134 -6.91 -5.18 2.69
C ASN A 134 -7.09 -4.62 4.10
N TYR A 135 -8.24 -4.86 4.76
CA TYR A 135 -8.53 -4.24 6.04
C TYR A 135 -7.91 -4.99 7.22
N LEU A 136 -8.18 -6.30 7.38
CA LEU A 136 -7.54 -7.08 8.46
C LEU A 136 -6.03 -7.20 8.24
N GLY A 137 -5.58 -7.31 6.97
CA GLY A 137 -4.16 -7.31 6.62
C GLY A 137 -3.44 -5.98 6.87
N THR A 138 -4.16 -4.92 7.20
CA THR A 138 -3.63 -3.65 7.73
C THR A 138 -3.76 -3.59 9.26
N LEU A 139 -4.89 -4.02 9.80
CA LEU A 139 -5.20 -3.98 11.23
C LEU A 139 -4.31 -4.91 12.05
N LEU A 140 -4.18 -6.18 11.66
CA LEU A 140 -3.43 -7.17 12.44
C LEU A 140 -1.92 -6.85 12.53
N PRO A 141 -1.22 -6.51 11.43
CA PRO A 141 0.18 -6.05 11.54
C PRO A 141 0.31 -4.81 12.43
N THR A 142 -0.65 -3.87 12.36
CA THR A 142 -0.65 -2.70 13.23
C THR A 142 -0.78 -3.12 14.69
N GLN A 143 -1.68 -4.04 15.05
CA GLN A 143 -1.81 -4.54 16.43
C GLN A 143 -0.53 -5.19 16.96
N VAL A 144 0.21 -5.86 16.08
CA VAL A 144 1.41 -6.60 16.47
C VAL A 144 2.62 -5.67 16.57
N PHE A 145 2.93 -4.92 15.52
CA PHE A 145 4.16 -4.14 15.46
C PHE A 145 4.09 -2.79 16.20
N ALA A 146 2.90 -2.19 16.34
CA ALA A 146 2.76 -0.93 17.09
C ALA A 146 3.13 -1.05 18.56
N GLN A 147 3.15 -2.26 19.12
CA GLN A 147 3.59 -2.50 20.52
C GLN A 147 5.03 -2.04 20.74
N ASP A 148 5.91 -2.27 19.75
CA ASP A 148 7.33 -1.86 19.83
C ASP A 148 7.53 -0.36 19.59
N MET A 149 6.51 0.31 19.05
CA MET A 149 6.58 1.72 18.66
C MET A 149 6.14 2.68 19.77
N ILE A 150 5.47 2.19 20.81
CA ILE A 150 4.93 3.01 21.91
C ILE A 150 6.06 3.76 22.62
N GLY A 151 5.93 5.09 22.72
CA GLY A 151 6.90 5.97 23.39
C GLY A 151 8.22 6.20 22.63
N ARG A 152 8.33 5.71 21.40
CA ARG A 152 9.53 5.94 20.56
C ARG A 152 9.39 7.23 19.77
N SER A 153 10.46 8.04 19.77
CA SER A 153 10.51 9.28 18.97
C SER A 153 10.48 8.97 17.47
N GLY A 154 9.63 9.67 16.74
CA GLY A 154 9.46 9.54 15.30
C GLY A 154 8.73 8.27 14.86
N ALA A 155 8.12 7.53 15.79
CA ALA A 155 7.33 6.36 15.47
C ALA A 155 6.18 6.69 14.51
N ASN A 156 6.04 5.90 13.43
CA ASN A 156 5.12 6.24 12.34
C ASN A 156 4.53 5.01 11.66
N ILE A 157 3.23 5.06 11.43
CA ILE A 157 2.50 4.06 10.65
C ILE A 157 2.04 4.71 9.34
N ILE A 158 2.34 4.08 8.22
CA ILE A 158 1.89 4.51 6.89
C ILE A 158 1.09 3.38 6.26
N ASN A 159 -0.19 3.64 6.01
CA ASN A 159 -1.07 2.69 5.35
C ASN A 159 -1.15 2.96 3.84
N ILE A 160 -1.16 1.91 3.04
CA ILE A 160 -1.39 2.04 1.60
C ILE A 160 -2.89 1.90 1.32
N SER A 161 -3.56 3.06 1.21
CA SER A 161 -4.94 3.15 0.77
C SER A 161 -5.03 3.07 -0.76
N SER A 162 -5.88 3.85 -1.38
CA SER A 162 -6.02 3.99 -2.84
C SER A 162 -6.86 5.23 -3.13
N MET A 163 -6.71 5.82 -4.32
CA MET A 163 -7.64 6.85 -4.81
C MET A 163 -9.09 6.32 -4.86
N ASN A 164 -9.28 4.99 -4.92
CA ASN A 164 -10.59 4.33 -4.82
C ASN A 164 -11.32 4.58 -3.49
N ALA A 165 -10.61 4.99 -2.45
CA ALA A 165 -11.22 5.38 -1.18
C ALA A 165 -11.97 6.72 -1.28
N PHE A 166 -11.63 7.57 -2.25
CA PHE A 166 -12.26 8.86 -2.53
C PHE A 166 -13.25 8.76 -3.68
N THR A 167 -12.82 8.15 -4.79
CA THR A 167 -13.60 8.00 -6.02
C THR A 167 -13.69 6.51 -6.37
N PRO A 168 -14.78 5.82 -5.97
CA PRO A 168 -14.88 4.37 -6.18
C PRO A 168 -14.89 4.07 -7.67
N LEU A 169 -14.03 3.16 -8.10
CA LEU A 169 -14.02 2.68 -9.48
C LEU A 169 -15.20 1.75 -9.74
N THR A 170 -15.68 1.78 -10.97
CA THR A 170 -16.62 0.77 -11.48
C THR A 170 -16.05 -0.63 -11.35
N LYS A 171 -16.90 -1.65 -11.33
CA LYS A 171 -16.58 -3.09 -11.33
C LYS A 171 -16.02 -3.67 -10.03
N ILE A 172 -15.43 -2.90 -9.12
CA ILE A 172 -14.68 -3.40 -7.94
C ILE A 172 -15.20 -2.83 -6.61
N PRO A 173 -16.49 -3.03 -6.27
CA PRO A 173 -17.09 -2.41 -5.09
C PRO A 173 -16.43 -2.86 -3.77
N ALA A 174 -16.05 -4.13 -3.65
CA ALA A 174 -15.41 -4.66 -2.47
C ALA A 174 -14.04 -4.03 -2.22
N TYR A 175 -13.22 -3.86 -3.26
CA TYR A 175 -11.91 -3.23 -3.16
C TYR A 175 -12.03 -1.75 -2.77
N SER A 176 -12.91 -1.00 -3.41
CA SER A 176 -13.14 0.42 -3.09
C SER A 176 -13.62 0.58 -1.64
N GLY A 177 -14.57 -0.26 -1.20
CA GLY A 177 -15.04 -0.26 0.18
C GLY A 177 -13.95 -0.60 1.20
N ALA A 178 -13.11 -1.62 0.91
CA ALA A 178 -12.01 -2.00 1.78
C ALA A 178 -10.94 -0.89 1.88
N LYS A 179 -10.63 -0.19 0.78
CA LYS A 179 -9.69 0.95 0.78
C LYS A 179 -10.25 2.18 1.50
N ALA A 180 -11.55 2.43 1.41
CA ALA A 180 -12.23 3.43 2.22
C ALA A 180 -12.16 3.10 3.72
N ALA A 181 -12.32 1.84 4.09
CA ALA A 181 -12.16 1.37 5.46
C ALA A 181 -10.74 1.59 6.00
N ILE A 182 -9.69 1.37 5.18
CA ILE A 182 -8.29 1.68 5.55
C ILE A 182 -8.13 3.19 5.81
N SER A 183 -8.71 4.05 4.96
CA SER A 183 -8.63 5.50 5.13
C SER A 183 -9.27 5.95 6.45
N ASN A 184 -10.46 5.43 6.78
CA ASN A 184 -11.13 5.69 8.05
C ASN A 184 -10.34 5.14 9.24
N PHE A 185 -9.81 3.92 9.15
CA PHE A 185 -8.98 3.30 10.18
C PHE A 185 -7.69 4.10 10.43
N THR A 186 -7.07 4.67 9.40
CA THR A 186 -5.91 5.56 9.54
C THR A 186 -6.22 6.77 10.43
N GLN A 187 -7.38 7.39 10.22
CA GLN A 187 -7.83 8.53 11.03
C GLN A 187 -8.09 8.12 12.48
N TRP A 188 -8.72 6.96 12.69
CA TRP A 188 -8.95 6.40 14.02
C TRP A 188 -7.63 6.13 14.75
N LEU A 189 -6.65 5.48 14.08
CA LEU A 189 -5.33 5.21 14.65
C LEU A 189 -4.59 6.50 15.02
N ALA A 190 -4.65 7.52 14.17
CA ALA A 190 -4.01 8.80 14.41
C ALA A 190 -4.48 9.45 15.71
N VAL A 191 -5.76 9.35 16.02
CA VAL A 191 -6.33 9.81 17.29
C VAL A 191 -5.93 8.89 18.44
N HIS A 192 -6.10 7.58 18.25
CA HIS A 192 -5.90 6.56 19.29
C HIS A 192 -4.46 6.55 19.82
N PHE A 193 -3.48 6.63 18.92
CA PHE A 193 -2.05 6.57 19.28
C PHE A 193 -1.40 7.94 19.54
N SER A 194 -2.13 9.04 19.43
CA SER A 194 -1.58 10.39 19.56
C SER A 194 -0.86 10.63 20.90
N LYS A 195 -1.32 10.02 21.98
CA LYS A 195 -0.76 10.19 23.34
C LYS A 195 0.47 9.35 23.62
N VAL A 196 0.78 8.40 22.75
CA VAL A 196 1.96 7.53 22.89
C VAL A 196 3.02 7.80 21.82
N GLY A 197 2.87 8.92 21.07
CA GLY A 197 3.88 9.44 20.15
C GLY A 197 3.93 8.77 18.78
N ILE A 198 2.94 7.92 18.41
CA ILE A 198 2.88 7.30 17.09
C ILE A 198 2.00 8.15 16.19
N ARG A 199 2.53 8.64 15.07
CA ARG A 199 1.74 9.24 13.99
C ARG A 199 1.23 8.14 13.05
N CYS A 200 0.04 8.34 12.53
CA CYS A 200 -0.56 7.41 11.59
C CYS A 200 -1.14 8.16 10.39
N ASN A 201 -0.64 7.87 9.20
CA ASN A 201 -1.07 8.50 7.96
C ASN A 201 -1.22 7.43 6.87
N ALA A 202 -1.74 7.82 5.72
CA ALA A 202 -1.84 6.95 4.55
C ALA A 202 -1.44 7.70 3.28
N ILE A 203 -0.98 6.96 2.28
CA ILE A 203 -0.98 7.41 0.90
C ILE A 203 -2.12 6.74 0.15
N ALA A 204 -2.63 7.41 -0.86
CA ALA A 204 -3.67 6.90 -1.75
C ALA A 204 -3.17 6.95 -3.20
N PRO A 205 -2.45 5.89 -3.65
CA PRO A 205 -1.94 5.83 -5.00
C PRO A 205 -3.06 5.82 -6.05
N GLY A 206 -2.81 6.47 -7.18
CA GLY A 206 -3.60 6.38 -8.40
C GLY A 206 -3.22 5.17 -9.25
N PHE A 207 -3.37 5.33 -10.55
CA PHE A 207 -2.96 4.30 -11.51
C PHE A 207 -1.47 4.41 -11.81
N LEU A 208 -0.72 3.40 -11.40
CA LEU A 208 0.72 3.27 -11.61
C LEU A 208 1.00 2.14 -12.62
N VAL A 209 1.99 2.34 -13.47
CA VAL A 209 2.48 1.24 -14.33
C VAL A 209 3.42 0.37 -13.53
N THR A 210 3.21 -0.93 -13.62
CA THR A 210 4.10 -1.95 -13.07
C THR A 210 4.27 -3.07 -14.10
N ASN A 211 5.31 -3.86 -13.98
CA ASN A 211 5.49 -5.03 -14.85
C ASN A 211 4.30 -6.00 -14.77
N GLN A 212 3.60 -6.06 -13.62
CA GLN A 212 2.46 -6.95 -13.40
C GLN A 212 1.20 -6.50 -14.14
N ASN A 213 1.00 -5.20 -14.35
CA ASN A 213 -0.21 -4.65 -14.97
C ASN A 213 0.02 -4.09 -16.39
N ARG A 214 1.27 -4.07 -16.86
CA ARG A 214 1.62 -3.49 -18.16
C ARG A 214 0.80 -4.10 -19.32
N GLY A 215 0.62 -5.40 -19.34
CA GLY A 215 -0.19 -6.08 -20.36
C GLY A 215 -1.71 -5.80 -20.29
N LEU A 216 -2.20 -5.24 -19.16
CA LEU A 216 -3.59 -4.78 -19.04
C LEU A 216 -3.77 -3.33 -19.55
N LEU A 217 -2.66 -2.57 -19.59
CA LEU A 217 -2.66 -1.15 -19.93
C LEU A 217 -2.17 -0.88 -21.35
N PHE A 218 -1.29 -1.74 -21.87
CA PHE A 218 -0.70 -1.59 -23.20
C PHE A 218 -0.84 -2.90 -23.98
N ASP A 219 -1.12 -2.78 -25.26
CA ASP A 219 -1.13 -3.90 -26.20
C ASP A 219 0.29 -4.31 -26.64
N GLU A 220 0.39 -5.32 -27.52
CA GLU A 220 1.69 -5.83 -28.01
C GLU A 220 2.47 -4.79 -28.82
N SER A 221 1.81 -3.78 -29.39
CA SER A 221 2.44 -2.66 -30.11
C SER A 221 2.87 -1.51 -29.17
N GLY A 222 2.58 -1.63 -27.87
CA GLY A 222 2.84 -0.61 -26.86
C GLY A 222 1.82 0.53 -26.85
N GLN A 223 0.71 0.40 -27.57
CA GLN A 223 -0.38 1.38 -27.54
C GLN A 223 -1.30 1.15 -26.33
N PRO A 224 -1.85 2.23 -25.75
CA PRO A 224 -2.80 2.10 -24.64
C PRO A 224 -4.04 1.30 -25.06
N THR A 225 -4.43 0.33 -24.24
CA THR A 225 -5.69 -0.39 -24.38
C THR A 225 -6.89 0.56 -24.18
N ALA A 226 -8.11 0.12 -24.56
CA ALA A 226 -9.33 0.89 -24.30
C ALA A 226 -9.50 1.24 -22.81
N ARG A 227 -9.12 0.32 -21.91
CA ARG A 227 -9.10 0.55 -20.47
C ARG A 227 -8.08 1.63 -20.09
N ALA A 228 -6.86 1.56 -20.64
CA ALA A 228 -5.83 2.55 -20.36
C ALA A 228 -6.24 3.94 -20.86
N ASN A 229 -6.79 4.05 -22.05
CA ASN A 229 -7.29 5.31 -22.60
C ASN A 229 -8.37 5.93 -21.69
N LYS A 230 -9.30 5.11 -21.18
CA LYS A 230 -10.33 5.58 -20.24
C LYS A 230 -9.71 6.12 -18.94
N ILE A 231 -8.69 5.45 -18.39
CA ILE A 231 -7.97 5.90 -17.21
C ILE A 231 -7.26 7.23 -17.50
N LEU A 232 -6.52 7.31 -18.61
CA LEU A 232 -5.76 8.50 -18.99
C LEU A 232 -6.66 9.71 -19.20
N THR A 233 -7.82 9.53 -19.85
CA THR A 233 -8.81 10.59 -20.06
C THR A 233 -9.34 11.16 -18.74
N ASN A 234 -9.43 10.32 -17.69
CA ASN A 234 -9.90 10.73 -16.37
C ASN A 234 -8.75 11.10 -15.41
N THR A 235 -7.50 11.07 -15.87
CA THR A 235 -6.34 11.50 -15.10
C THR A 235 -5.86 12.86 -15.64
N PRO A 236 -6.05 13.99 -14.92
CA PRO A 236 -5.70 15.32 -15.45
C PRO A 236 -4.24 15.48 -15.90
N MET A 237 -3.29 14.79 -15.24
CA MET A 237 -1.89 14.79 -15.68
C MET A 237 -1.63 14.00 -16.98
N GLY A 238 -2.65 13.30 -17.53
CA GLY A 238 -2.60 12.63 -18.84
C GLY A 238 -1.63 11.46 -18.94
N ARG A 239 -1.17 10.92 -17.82
CA ARG A 239 -0.23 9.79 -17.78
C ARG A 239 -0.47 8.89 -16.57
N PHE A 240 0.07 7.71 -16.63
CA PHE A 240 0.22 6.85 -15.44
C PHE A 240 1.36 7.37 -14.56
N GLY A 241 1.29 7.06 -13.27
CA GLY A 241 2.41 7.26 -12.36
C GLY A 241 3.36 6.08 -12.37
N GLU A 242 4.54 6.30 -11.78
CA GLU A 242 5.58 5.31 -11.55
C GLU A 242 5.74 5.05 -10.05
N ALA A 243 6.33 3.89 -9.66
CA ALA A 243 6.53 3.55 -8.26
C ALA A 243 7.41 4.57 -7.52
N GLU A 244 8.38 5.16 -8.23
CA GLU A 244 9.28 6.21 -7.76
C GLU A 244 8.54 7.43 -7.23
N GLU A 245 7.43 7.78 -7.83
CA GLU A 245 6.65 8.99 -7.49
C GLU A 245 5.95 8.89 -6.14
N LEU A 246 5.82 7.67 -5.58
CA LEU A 246 5.29 7.46 -4.23
C LEU A 246 6.32 7.81 -3.14
N VAL A 247 7.63 7.70 -3.44
CA VAL A 247 8.71 7.82 -2.46
C VAL A 247 8.67 9.17 -1.76
N GLY A 248 8.53 10.26 -2.51
CA GLY A 248 8.50 11.61 -1.95
C GLY A 248 7.38 11.79 -0.92
N GLY A 249 6.18 11.30 -1.22
CA GLY A 249 5.04 11.36 -0.30
C GLY A 249 5.22 10.48 0.93
N VAL A 250 5.73 9.25 0.74
CA VAL A 250 6.01 8.33 1.85
C VAL A 250 7.13 8.89 2.75
N PHE A 251 8.21 9.39 2.18
CA PHE A 251 9.33 9.96 2.93
C PHE A 251 8.92 11.22 3.68
N PHE A 252 8.12 12.11 3.07
CA PHE A 252 7.55 13.26 3.76
C PHE A 252 6.75 12.84 4.99
N LEU A 253 5.86 11.86 4.86
CA LEU A 253 5.05 11.39 5.98
C LEU A 253 5.89 10.65 7.03
N ALA A 254 6.94 9.93 6.61
CA ALA A 254 7.83 9.17 7.49
C ALA A 254 8.77 10.07 8.31
N ASP A 255 9.27 11.16 7.74
CA ASP A 255 10.24 12.05 8.40
C ASP A 255 9.56 12.88 9.50
N GLU A 256 9.96 12.64 10.76
CA GLU A 256 9.51 13.38 11.92
C GLU A 256 9.76 14.88 11.80
N ASN A 257 10.84 15.28 11.19
CA ASN A 257 11.20 16.69 11.08
C ASN A 257 10.38 17.47 10.01
N LEU A 258 9.82 16.75 9.04
CA LEU A 258 8.97 17.34 8.01
C LEU A 258 7.48 17.25 8.34
N ALA A 259 7.08 16.19 9.03
CA ALA A 259 5.67 15.85 9.23
C ALA A 259 5.29 15.63 10.71
N SER A 260 6.02 16.23 11.67
CA SER A 260 5.75 16.06 13.11
C SER A 260 4.30 16.42 13.52
N PHE A 261 3.67 17.35 12.79
CA PHE A 261 2.29 17.78 13.04
C PHE A 261 1.28 17.25 12.00
N VAL A 262 1.71 16.31 11.13
CA VAL A 262 0.85 15.65 10.14
C VAL A 262 0.43 14.29 10.70
N ASN A 263 -0.87 14.17 11.02
CA ASN A 263 -1.42 12.97 11.65
C ASN A 263 -2.87 12.76 11.20
N GLY A 264 -3.20 11.59 10.67
CA GLY A 264 -4.53 11.23 10.15
C GLY A 264 -4.79 11.64 8.71
N VAL A 265 -3.78 12.09 7.95
CA VAL A 265 -3.95 12.42 6.54
C VAL A 265 -4.00 11.17 5.67
N VAL A 266 -4.81 11.21 4.63
CA VAL A 266 -4.77 10.28 3.50
C VAL A 266 -4.36 11.09 2.28
N LEU A 267 -3.11 10.94 1.86
CA LEU A 267 -2.48 11.76 0.81
C LEU A 267 -2.66 11.11 -0.57
N PRO A 268 -3.50 11.68 -1.47
CA PRO A 268 -3.58 11.20 -2.85
C PRO A 268 -2.26 11.44 -3.59
N ILE A 269 -1.80 10.43 -4.33
CA ILE A 269 -0.68 10.51 -5.27
C ILE A 269 -1.17 9.84 -6.55
N ASP A 270 -2.00 10.57 -7.34
CA ASP A 270 -2.87 9.98 -8.35
C ASP A 270 -2.99 10.79 -9.65
N GLY A 271 -2.13 11.78 -9.85
CA GLY A 271 -2.17 12.64 -11.04
C GLY A 271 -3.43 13.49 -11.15
N GLY A 272 -4.14 13.69 -10.04
CA GLY A 272 -5.39 14.47 -9.97
C GLY A 272 -6.65 13.65 -10.26
N PHE A 273 -6.55 12.33 -10.39
CA PHE A 273 -7.70 11.47 -10.72
C PHE A 273 -8.87 11.64 -9.74
N SER A 274 -8.61 11.57 -8.44
CA SER A 274 -9.67 11.68 -7.42
C SER A 274 -10.27 13.08 -7.28
N ALA A 275 -9.57 14.10 -7.78
CA ALA A 275 -10.02 15.50 -7.74
C ALA A 275 -10.83 15.90 -8.98
N TYR A 276 -10.79 15.10 -10.06
CA TYR A 276 -11.40 15.45 -11.34
C TYR A 276 -12.90 15.12 -11.37
N SER A 277 -13.72 16.13 -11.60
CA SER A 277 -15.18 15.97 -11.70
C SER A 277 -15.68 15.54 -13.08
N GLY A 278 -14.83 15.54 -14.09
CA GLY A 278 -15.20 15.22 -15.47
C GLY A 278 -15.67 16.42 -16.30
N VAL A 279 -15.65 17.64 -15.73
CA VAL A 279 -16.05 18.89 -16.40
C VAL A 279 -15.03 19.99 -16.14
#